data_3871037ada6dd03601e6546083fd9f0a
#
_entry.id   3871037ada6dd03601e6546083fd9f0a
#
_cell.length_a   1.000
_cell.length_b   1.000
_cell.length_c   1.000
_cell.angle_alpha   90.00
_cell.angle_beta   90.00
_cell.angle_gamma   90.00
#
_symmetry.space_group_name_H-M   'P 1'
#
loop_
_entity.id
_entity.type
_entity.pdbx_description
1 polymer ?
#
loop_
_entity_poly.entity_id
_entity_poly.type
_entity_poly.pdbx_seq_one_letter_code
_entity_poly.pdbx_strand_id
1 'polypeptide(L)'
;MTPAATPAPVPTPAPVRSGTVRPVTQLLVVRHGESEWNAVGRWQGQEDPPLTDRGRDQARQASRAVGALDGVVSSPLDRARTTAEIIAEEIGIGPVGTLDGLIERHAGAWQGLTRSEIEDRDPGALAEGRRPEGWEDDDAVRDRVLGAFDRIHADHPFGFVLAVAHAGVIFAAEAALGAPWERIGNLGGRWFVREDGGWRLGDRVHLVIDETVPDGL
;
A
#
# COMPACT_ATOMS: atom_id res chain seq x y z
N MET A 1 -10.55 -25.69 -20.07
CA MET A 1 -9.77 -24.88 -19.11
C MET A 1 -9.11 -23.78 -19.92
N THR A 2 -9.62 -22.57 -19.85
CA THR A 2 -9.02 -21.40 -20.52
C THR A 2 -7.82 -20.96 -19.68
N PRO A 3 -6.61 -20.75 -20.23
CA PRO A 3 -5.49 -20.27 -19.46
C PRO A 3 -5.80 -18.89 -18.91
N ALA A 4 -5.51 -18.68 -17.63
CA ALA A 4 -5.63 -17.37 -16.99
C ALA A 4 -4.77 -16.35 -17.74
N ALA A 5 -5.35 -15.20 -18.08
CA ALA A 5 -4.63 -14.13 -18.73
C ALA A 5 -3.52 -13.61 -17.81
N THR A 6 -2.31 -13.52 -18.32
CA THR A 6 -1.18 -12.90 -17.60
C THR A 6 -1.46 -11.39 -17.49
N PRO A 7 -1.37 -10.78 -16.31
CA PRO A 7 -1.50 -9.34 -16.19
C PRO A 7 -0.49 -8.63 -17.09
N ALA A 8 -0.90 -7.55 -17.71
CA ALA A 8 0.03 -6.72 -18.47
C ALA A 8 1.10 -6.17 -17.50
N PRO A 9 2.38 -6.09 -17.92
CA PRO A 9 3.41 -5.49 -17.09
C PRO A 9 3.01 -4.06 -16.73
N VAL A 10 3.24 -3.68 -15.46
CA VAL A 10 3.00 -2.31 -15.00
C VAL A 10 3.84 -1.40 -15.89
N PRO A 11 3.24 -0.42 -16.59
CA PRO A 11 4.02 0.46 -17.43
C PRO A 11 5.03 1.20 -16.56
N THR A 12 6.31 1.01 -16.86
CA THR A 12 7.34 1.91 -16.36
C THR A 12 6.94 3.31 -16.84
N PRO A 13 6.89 4.32 -15.96
CA PRO A 13 6.52 5.66 -16.38
C PRO A 13 7.39 6.06 -17.56
N ALA A 14 6.76 6.56 -18.62
CA ALA A 14 7.44 6.89 -19.88
C ALA A 14 8.64 7.81 -19.59
N PRO A 15 9.79 7.61 -20.24
CA PRO A 15 10.94 8.49 -20.06
C PRO A 15 10.55 9.91 -20.45
N VAL A 16 10.77 10.84 -19.53
CA VAL A 16 10.56 12.27 -19.76
C VAL A 16 11.40 12.69 -20.97
N ARG A 17 10.76 13.28 -21.97
CA ARG A 17 11.40 13.68 -23.22
C ARG A 17 12.58 14.62 -22.95
N SER A 18 13.73 14.27 -23.56
CA SER A 18 14.94 15.06 -23.88
C SER A 18 15.03 16.50 -23.30
N GLY A 19 15.24 16.61 -22.04
CA GLY A 19 15.97 17.59 -21.27
C GLY A 19 16.83 16.77 -20.31
N THR A 20 17.91 17.29 -19.79
CA THR A 20 18.75 16.57 -18.81
C THR A 20 17.85 15.83 -17.82
N VAL A 21 17.69 14.51 -18.02
CA VAL A 21 16.88 13.66 -17.13
C VAL A 21 17.58 13.69 -15.79
N ARG A 22 17.08 14.48 -14.86
CA ARG A 22 17.51 14.39 -13.47
C ARG A 22 17.02 13.06 -12.94
N PRO A 23 17.90 12.21 -12.45
CA PRO A 23 17.48 10.97 -11.84
C PRO A 23 16.56 11.32 -10.65
N VAL A 24 15.42 10.66 -10.56
CA VAL A 24 14.40 10.88 -9.53
C VAL A 24 14.12 9.57 -8.81
N THR A 25 13.82 9.62 -7.53
CA THR A 25 13.32 8.44 -6.83
C THR A 25 11.87 8.19 -7.24
N GLN A 26 11.58 6.97 -7.65
CA GLN A 26 10.24 6.50 -7.96
C GLN A 26 9.84 5.44 -6.93
N LEU A 27 8.82 5.75 -6.15
CA LEU A 27 8.33 4.90 -5.07
C LEU A 27 6.96 4.35 -5.46
N LEU A 28 6.88 3.04 -5.63
CA LEU A 28 5.61 2.35 -5.77
C LEU A 28 5.14 1.89 -4.39
N VAL A 29 4.07 2.47 -3.88
CA VAL A 29 3.45 2.05 -2.63
C VAL A 29 2.26 1.16 -2.95
N VAL A 30 2.26 -0.07 -2.44
CA VAL A 30 1.17 -1.03 -2.66
C VAL A 30 0.58 -1.51 -1.34
N ARG A 31 -0.70 -1.82 -1.35
CA ARG A 31 -1.38 -2.50 -0.26
C ARG A 31 -0.94 -3.97 -0.21
N HIS A 32 -0.75 -4.53 0.98
CA HIS A 32 -0.46 -5.95 1.19
C HIS A 32 -1.47 -6.90 0.53
N GLY A 33 -1.12 -8.17 0.35
CA GLY A 33 -2.00 -9.23 -0.10
C GLY A 33 -3.16 -9.49 0.86
N GLU A 34 -4.14 -10.29 0.47
CA GLU A 34 -5.30 -10.60 1.30
C GLU A 34 -4.87 -11.21 2.64
N SER A 35 -5.34 -10.63 3.76
CA SER A 35 -5.21 -11.18 5.11
C SER A 35 -6.49 -11.91 5.54
N GLU A 36 -6.41 -12.71 6.60
CA GLU A 36 -7.57 -13.40 7.17
C GLU A 36 -8.72 -12.42 7.51
N TRP A 37 -8.40 -11.22 8.01
CA TRP A 37 -9.42 -10.23 8.33
C TRP A 37 -9.95 -9.51 7.10
N ASN A 38 -9.17 -9.40 6.02
CA ASN A 38 -9.72 -8.95 4.74
C ASN A 38 -10.79 -9.92 4.21
N ALA A 39 -10.52 -11.22 4.29
CA ALA A 39 -11.43 -12.25 3.80
C ALA A 39 -12.81 -12.21 4.49
N VAL A 40 -12.87 -11.74 5.74
CA VAL A 40 -14.11 -11.65 6.53
C VAL A 40 -14.59 -10.22 6.78
N GLY A 41 -13.99 -9.22 6.11
CA GLY A 41 -14.43 -7.84 6.17
C GLY A 41 -14.21 -7.12 7.50
N ARG A 42 -13.20 -7.53 8.30
CA ARG A 42 -12.86 -6.87 9.57
C ARG A 42 -11.84 -5.76 9.39
N TRP A 43 -12.04 -4.66 10.09
CA TRP A 43 -11.08 -3.57 10.17
C TRP A 43 -9.85 -4.00 10.95
N GLN A 44 -8.67 -3.85 10.35
CA GLN A 44 -7.44 -4.35 10.95
C GLN A 44 -6.74 -3.31 11.82
N GLY A 45 -6.61 -2.09 11.30
CA GLY A 45 -5.74 -1.13 11.95
C GLY A 45 -4.35 -1.72 12.16
N GLN A 46 -3.84 -1.64 13.38
CA GLN A 46 -2.52 -2.16 13.76
C GLN A 46 -2.56 -3.57 14.37
N GLU A 47 -3.73 -4.20 14.45
CA GLU A 47 -3.81 -5.65 14.68
C GLU A 47 -3.20 -6.38 13.49
N ASP A 48 -2.60 -7.54 13.75
CA ASP A 48 -1.69 -8.16 12.78
C ASP A 48 -2.12 -9.59 12.35
N PRO A 49 -3.33 -9.76 11.78
CA PRO A 49 -3.74 -11.03 11.20
C PRO A 49 -2.86 -11.40 10.02
N PRO A 50 -2.48 -12.69 9.86
CA PRO A 50 -1.60 -13.15 8.79
C PRO A 50 -2.27 -13.09 7.41
N LEU A 51 -1.47 -13.25 6.36
CA LEU A 51 -1.98 -13.46 5.00
C LEU A 51 -2.71 -14.78 4.88
N THR A 52 -3.79 -14.80 4.08
CA THR A 52 -4.38 -16.04 3.57
C THR A 52 -3.46 -16.70 2.54
N ASP A 53 -3.72 -17.97 2.20
CA ASP A 53 -3.02 -18.62 1.07
C ASP A 53 -3.22 -17.84 -0.23
N ARG A 54 -4.41 -17.29 -0.44
CA ARG A 54 -4.71 -16.41 -1.58
C ARG A 54 -3.87 -15.14 -1.54
N GLY A 55 -3.69 -14.50 -0.37
CA GLY A 55 -2.84 -13.33 -0.23
C GLY A 55 -1.38 -13.60 -0.58
N ARG A 56 -0.87 -14.79 -0.21
CA ARG A 56 0.47 -15.26 -0.61
C ARG A 56 0.56 -15.48 -2.13
N ASP A 57 -0.46 -16.06 -2.75
CA ASP A 57 -0.51 -16.24 -4.21
C ASP A 57 -0.63 -14.90 -4.95
N GLN A 58 -1.38 -13.94 -4.41
CA GLN A 58 -1.42 -12.57 -4.91
C GLN A 58 -0.03 -11.93 -4.89
N ALA A 59 0.76 -12.10 -3.81
CA ALA A 59 2.13 -11.60 -3.74
C ALA A 59 3.03 -12.21 -4.82
N ARG A 60 2.95 -13.54 -5.06
CA ARG A 60 3.68 -14.21 -6.16
C ARG A 60 3.24 -13.72 -7.55
N GLN A 61 1.97 -13.42 -7.74
CA GLN A 61 1.49 -12.83 -9.01
C GLN A 61 2.02 -11.41 -9.20
N ALA A 62 2.00 -10.60 -8.15
CA ALA A 62 2.48 -9.22 -8.16
C ALA A 62 3.96 -9.12 -8.54
N SER A 63 4.80 -10.09 -8.11
CA SER A 63 6.23 -10.10 -8.44
C SER A 63 6.51 -10.07 -9.94
N ARG A 64 5.60 -10.64 -10.75
CA ARG A 64 5.71 -10.67 -12.22
C ARG A 64 5.38 -9.34 -12.89
N ALA A 65 4.72 -8.44 -12.15
CA ALA A 65 4.24 -7.16 -12.68
C ALA A 65 5.09 -5.97 -12.23
N VAL A 66 5.87 -6.07 -11.15
CA VAL A 66 6.60 -4.92 -10.57
C VAL A 66 7.80 -4.46 -11.39
N GLY A 67 8.32 -5.26 -12.32
CA GLY A 67 9.50 -4.90 -13.12
C GLY A 67 10.80 -4.92 -12.32
N ALA A 68 11.81 -4.20 -12.81
CA ALA A 68 13.11 -4.09 -12.13
C ALA A 68 13.03 -3.05 -11.01
N LEU A 69 13.52 -3.42 -9.82
CA LEU A 69 13.54 -2.58 -8.62
C LEU A 69 14.98 -2.45 -8.09
N ASP A 70 15.26 -1.35 -7.42
CA ASP A 70 16.53 -1.09 -6.70
C ASP A 70 16.41 -1.44 -5.20
N GLY A 71 15.18 -1.61 -4.69
CA GLY A 71 14.94 -1.96 -3.30
C GLY A 71 13.49 -2.31 -3.02
N VAL A 72 13.30 -3.06 -1.93
CA VAL A 72 11.98 -3.40 -1.38
C VAL A 72 11.97 -3.05 0.10
N VAL A 73 10.96 -2.29 0.52
CA VAL A 73 10.71 -1.95 1.93
C VAL A 73 9.27 -2.30 2.31
N SER A 74 8.99 -2.43 3.59
CA SER A 74 7.65 -2.74 4.06
C SER A 74 7.28 -2.04 5.37
N SER A 75 5.98 -1.99 5.65
CA SER A 75 5.46 -1.86 7.01
C SER A 75 5.99 -3.01 7.88
N PRO A 76 6.18 -2.79 9.20
CA PRO A 76 6.59 -3.85 10.13
C PRO A 76 5.50 -4.91 10.35
N LEU A 77 4.22 -4.64 10.02
CA LEU A 77 3.12 -5.59 10.21
C LEU A 77 3.30 -6.82 9.32
N ASP A 78 3.07 -8.02 9.89
CA ASP A 78 3.39 -9.31 9.27
C ASP A 78 2.78 -9.47 7.87
N ARG A 79 1.52 -9.08 7.69
CA ARG A 79 0.84 -9.14 6.38
C ARG A 79 1.54 -8.33 5.28
N ALA A 80 2.09 -7.17 5.62
CA ALA A 80 2.81 -6.34 4.66
C ALA A 80 4.24 -6.84 4.46
N ARG A 81 4.92 -7.20 5.55
CA ARG A 81 6.27 -7.75 5.53
C ARG A 81 6.32 -9.06 4.74
N THR A 82 5.42 -10.01 5.04
CA THR A 82 5.35 -11.29 4.31
C THR A 82 5.04 -11.07 2.82
N THR A 83 4.15 -10.11 2.47
CA THR A 83 3.90 -9.77 1.06
C THR A 83 5.18 -9.26 0.38
N ALA A 84 5.92 -8.37 1.04
CA ALA A 84 7.17 -7.82 0.51
C ALA A 84 8.26 -8.88 0.37
N GLU A 85 8.42 -9.76 1.37
CA GLU A 85 9.39 -10.85 1.36
C GLU A 85 9.14 -11.83 0.21
N ILE A 86 7.88 -12.22 -0.03
CA ILE A 86 7.50 -13.08 -1.16
C ILE A 86 7.86 -12.39 -2.50
N ILE A 87 7.50 -11.11 -2.67
CA ILE A 87 7.83 -10.39 -3.90
C ILE A 87 9.35 -10.29 -4.08
N ALA A 88 10.08 -9.92 -3.03
CA ALA A 88 11.53 -9.76 -3.06
C ALA A 88 12.27 -11.08 -3.39
N GLU A 89 11.82 -12.19 -2.81
CA GLU A 89 12.36 -13.53 -3.09
C GLU A 89 12.15 -13.91 -4.56
N GLU A 90 10.94 -13.73 -5.09
CA GLU A 90 10.59 -14.09 -6.48
C GLU A 90 11.40 -13.28 -7.52
N ILE A 91 11.76 -12.02 -7.21
CA ILE A 91 12.55 -11.17 -8.13
C ILE A 91 14.05 -11.16 -7.81
N GLY A 92 14.47 -11.87 -6.75
CA GLY A 92 15.89 -12.00 -6.40
C GLY A 92 16.51 -10.74 -5.78
N ILE A 93 15.70 -9.92 -5.06
CA ILE A 93 16.15 -8.71 -4.37
C ILE A 93 15.98 -8.89 -2.86
N GLY A 94 16.91 -8.34 -2.08
CA GLY A 94 16.83 -8.33 -0.63
C GLY A 94 18.11 -7.82 0.03
N PRO A 95 18.09 -7.66 1.34
CA PRO A 95 16.97 -7.91 2.27
C PRO A 95 15.83 -6.86 2.17
N VAL A 96 14.62 -7.22 2.62
CA VAL A 96 13.51 -6.28 2.77
C VAL A 96 13.75 -5.41 4.00
N GLY A 97 13.79 -4.08 3.82
CA GLY A 97 13.82 -3.13 4.93
C GLY A 97 12.44 -2.91 5.55
N THR A 98 12.36 -2.55 6.83
CA THR A 98 11.11 -2.18 7.49
C THR A 98 11.14 -0.75 7.98
N LEU A 99 10.02 -0.04 7.87
CA LEU A 99 9.86 1.35 8.32
C LEU A 99 8.55 1.51 9.10
N ASP A 100 8.65 1.93 10.37
CA ASP A 100 7.49 2.14 11.25
C ASP A 100 6.52 3.19 10.70
N GLY A 101 7.01 4.19 9.96
CA GLY A 101 6.16 5.19 9.31
C GLY A 101 5.21 4.62 8.25
N LEU A 102 5.42 3.37 7.79
CA LEU A 102 4.54 2.65 6.86
C LEU A 102 3.49 1.78 7.56
N ILE A 103 3.44 1.75 8.90
CA ILE A 103 2.42 1.00 9.65
C ILE A 103 1.02 1.51 9.30
N GLU A 104 0.00 0.63 9.36
CA GLU A 104 -1.38 1.04 9.10
C GLU A 104 -1.87 2.06 10.12
N ARG A 105 -2.86 2.87 9.76
CA ARG A 105 -3.57 3.74 10.69
C ARG A 105 -4.15 2.92 11.83
N HIS A 106 -3.95 3.36 13.06
CA HIS A 106 -4.64 2.75 14.19
C HIS A 106 -6.14 3.07 14.11
N ALA A 107 -6.98 2.02 14.03
CA ALA A 107 -8.41 2.20 13.82
C ALA A 107 -9.20 2.31 15.15
N GLY A 108 -8.50 2.52 16.27
CA GLY A 108 -9.11 2.71 17.58
C GLY A 108 -10.00 1.53 17.98
N ALA A 109 -11.13 1.84 18.57
CA ALA A 109 -12.12 0.84 19.04
C ALA A 109 -12.82 0.07 17.89
N TRP A 110 -12.52 0.38 16.63
CA TRP A 110 -13.06 -0.36 15.49
C TRP A 110 -12.16 -1.51 15.03
N GLN A 111 -10.95 -1.66 15.58
CA GLN A 111 -10.09 -2.81 15.28
C GLN A 111 -10.80 -4.13 15.61
N GLY A 112 -10.78 -5.08 14.68
CA GLY A 112 -11.44 -6.37 14.78
C GLY A 112 -12.94 -6.37 14.44
N LEU A 113 -13.57 -5.22 14.23
CA LEU A 113 -14.99 -5.14 13.90
C LEU A 113 -15.23 -5.18 12.39
N THR A 114 -16.34 -5.80 12.01
CA THR A 114 -16.91 -5.65 10.66
C THR A 114 -17.70 -4.33 10.57
N ARG A 115 -18.02 -3.92 9.34
CA ARG A 115 -18.87 -2.75 9.10
C ARG A 115 -20.23 -2.87 9.79
N SER A 116 -20.85 -4.06 9.79
CA SER A 116 -22.12 -4.30 10.47
C SER A 116 -21.99 -4.16 11.99
N GLU A 117 -20.93 -4.74 12.57
CA GLU A 117 -20.68 -4.63 14.01
C GLU A 117 -20.40 -3.19 14.48
N ILE A 118 -19.76 -2.38 13.61
CA ILE A 118 -19.57 -0.93 13.85
C ILE A 118 -20.93 -0.22 13.83
N GLU A 119 -21.75 -0.49 12.81
CA GLU A 119 -23.08 0.13 12.67
C GLU A 119 -24.03 -0.26 13.81
N ASP A 120 -23.93 -1.50 14.30
CA ASP A 120 -24.71 -1.96 15.46
C ASP A 120 -24.29 -1.25 16.77
N ARG A 121 -23.01 -0.92 16.92
CA ARG A 121 -22.46 -0.24 18.12
C ARG A 121 -22.66 1.28 18.09
N ASP A 122 -22.50 1.87 16.93
CA ASP A 122 -22.58 3.32 16.72
C ASP A 122 -23.31 3.63 15.39
N PRO A 123 -24.66 3.56 15.40
CA PRO A 123 -25.46 3.76 14.20
C PRO A 123 -25.17 5.06 13.49
N GLY A 124 -24.94 4.99 12.17
CA GLY A 124 -24.64 6.14 11.32
C GLY A 124 -23.20 6.65 11.39
N ALA A 125 -22.34 6.10 12.25
CA ALA A 125 -20.97 6.59 12.43
C ALA A 125 -20.16 6.63 11.12
N LEU A 126 -20.23 5.55 10.35
CA LEU A 126 -19.50 5.44 9.08
C LEU A 126 -20.04 6.45 8.04
N ALA A 127 -21.35 6.60 7.96
CA ALA A 127 -21.99 7.51 7.01
C ALA A 127 -21.70 8.99 7.33
N GLU A 128 -21.64 9.33 8.62
CA GLU A 128 -21.37 10.69 9.12
C GLU A 128 -19.87 11.00 9.22
N GLY A 129 -19.01 10.01 8.96
CA GLY A 129 -17.55 10.17 9.06
C GLY A 129 -17.05 10.32 10.50
N ARG A 130 -17.87 9.91 11.51
CA ARG A 130 -17.42 9.88 12.91
C ARG A 130 -16.27 8.86 13.08
N ARG A 131 -15.42 9.10 14.06
CA ARG A 131 -14.26 8.26 14.37
C ARG A 131 -14.37 7.72 15.80
N PRO A 132 -13.93 6.47 16.06
CA PRO A 132 -13.97 5.89 17.40
C PRO A 132 -12.88 6.47 18.30
N GLU A 133 -13.00 6.20 19.60
CA GLU A 133 -11.93 6.44 20.55
C GLU A 133 -10.64 5.71 20.10
N GLY A 134 -9.49 6.37 20.22
CA GLY A 134 -8.18 5.83 19.83
C GLY A 134 -7.92 5.79 18.32
N TRP A 135 -8.78 6.41 17.50
CA TRP A 135 -8.47 6.60 16.08
C TRP A 135 -7.24 7.50 15.90
N GLU A 136 -6.29 7.06 15.11
CA GLU A 136 -5.08 7.84 14.83
C GLU A 136 -5.40 9.08 13.99
N ASP A 137 -4.92 10.22 14.43
CA ASP A 137 -5.13 11.52 13.80
C ASP A 137 -4.61 11.56 12.36
N ASP A 138 -5.35 12.24 11.45
CA ASP A 138 -5.03 12.31 10.03
C ASP A 138 -3.68 13.00 9.78
N ASP A 139 -3.36 14.06 10.53
CA ASP A 139 -2.08 14.76 10.41
C ASP A 139 -0.92 13.90 10.90
N ALA A 140 -1.11 13.14 12.00
CA ALA A 140 -0.10 12.23 12.52
C ALA A 140 0.22 11.12 11.49
N VAL A 141 -0.80 10.51 10.87
CA VAL A 141 -0.60 9.52 9.81
C VAL A 141 0.13 10.13 8.62
N ARG A 142 -0.32 11.29 8.16
CA ARG A 142 0.32 12.01 7.04
C ARG A 142 1.80 12.24 7.30
N ASP A 143 2.12 12.81 8.47
CA ASP A 143 3.49 13.24 8.78
C ASP A 143 4.45 12.05 8.87
N ARG A 144 4.03 10.93 9.51
CA ARG A 144 4.87 9.73 9.58
C ARG A 144 5.03 9.04 8.22
N VAL A 145 3.99 9.06 7.38
CA VAL A 145 4.04 8.46 6.03
C VAL A 145 4.98 9.24 5.12
N LEU A 146 4.84 10.58 5.07
CA LEU A 146 5.74 11.41 4.26
C LEU A 146 7.18 11.37 4.79
N GLY A 147 7.37 11.30 6.11
CA GLY A 147 8.69 11.08 6.70
C GLY A 147 9.31 9.74 6.30
N ALA A 148 8.51 8.66 6.21
CA ALA A 148 8.97 7.36 5.69
C ALA A 148 9.35 7.45 4.22
N PHE A 149 8.58 8.16 3.40
CA PHE A 149 8.91 8.38 1.98
C PHE A 149 10.23 9.14 1.82
N ASP A 150 10.46 10.20 2.61
CA ASP A 150 11.73 10.95 2.60
C ASP A 150 12.90 10.08 3.05
N ARG A 151 12.70 9.17 4.01
CA ARG A 151 13.70 8.20 4.42
C ARG A 151 14.02 7.23 3.29
N ILE A 152 13.02 6.68 2.60
CA ILE A 152 13.23 5.80 1.44
C ILE A 152 14.02 6.54 0.34
N HIS A 153 13.68 7.80 0.08
CA HIS A 153 14.43 8.63 -0.87
C HIS A 153 15.90 8.81 -0.46
N ALA A 154 16.16 9.04 0.83
CA ALA A 154 17.53 9.22 1.33
C ALA A 154 18.37 7.94 1.21
N ASP A 155 17.74 6.77 1.44
CA ASP A 155 18.41 5.47 1.35
C ASP A 155 18.57 4.98 -0.10
N HIS A 156 17.67 5.39 -1.01
CA HIS A 156 17.63 5.02 -2.42
C HIS A 156 17.51 6.25 -3.33
N PRO A 157 18.48 7.17 -3.30
CA PRO A 157 18.42 8.33 -4.17
C PRO A 157 18.43 7.88 -5.64
N PHE A 158 17.40 8.32 -6.40
CA PHE A 158 17.24 8.02 -7.82
C PHE A 158 16.84 6.56 -8.16
N GLY A 159 16.44 5.77 -7.16
CA GLY A 159 16.03 4.38 -7.33
C GLY A 159 14.54 4.18 -7.62
N PHE A 160 14.22 2.99 -8.15
CA PHE A 160 12.87 2.44 -8.22
C PHE A 160 12.66 1.54 -7.01
N VAL A 161 11.81 1.95 -6.07
CA VAL A 161 11.58 1.24 -4.80
C VAL A 161 10.14 0.81 -4.69
N LEU A 162 9.94 -0.44 -4.27
CA LEU A 162 8.64 -0.94 -3.85
C LEU A 162 8.50 -0.79 -2.34
N ALA A 163 7.40 -0.17 -1.89
CA ALA A 163 6.99 -0.15 -0.50
C ALA A 163 5.68 -0.93 -0.34
N VAL A 164 5.70 -2.02 0.42
CA VAL A 164 4.48 -2.75 0.76
C VAL A 164 3.93 -2.22 2.08
N ALA A 165 2.73 -1.66 2.01
CA ALA A 165 2.09 -0.99 3.13
C ALA A 165 0.58 -1.33 3.19
N HIS A 166 -0.26 -0.35 3.46
CA HIS A 166 -1.67 -0.50 3.75
C HIS A 166 -2.51 0.56 3.04
N ALA A 167 -3.82 0.36 3.01
CA ALA A 167 -4.73 1.30 2.35
C ALA A 167 -4.69 2.69 3.00
N GLY A 168 -4.69 2.78 4.33
CA GLY A 168 -4.63 4.06 5.06
C GLY A 168 -3.35 4.84 4.82
N VAL A 169 -2.22 4.16 4.62
CA VAL A 169 -0.92 4.77 4.24
C VAL A 169 -1.03 5.43 2.86
N ILE A 170 -1.57 4.70 1.88
CA ILE A 170 -1.73 5.21 0.52
C ILE A 170 -2.69 6.39 0.50
N PHE A 171 -3.84 6.28 1.17
CA PHE A 171 -4.83 7.36 1.26
C PHE A 171 -4.27 8.62 1.93
N ALA A 172 -3.46 8.47 2.99
CA ALA A 172 -2.83 9.61 3.66
C ALA A 172 -1.84 10.34 2.73
N ALA A 173 -1.01 9.60 1.98
CA ALA A 173 -0.08 10.20 1.02
C ALA A 173 -0.83 10.84 -0.16
N GLU A 174 -1.88 10.19 -0.68
CA GLU A 174 -2.71 10.72 -1.75
C GLU A 174 -3.41 12.01 -1.34
N ALA A 175 -4.03 12.03 -0.15
CA ALA A 175 -4.70 13.21 0.39
C ALA A 175 -3.72 14.38 0.60
N ALA A 176 -2.52 14.11 1.13
CA ALA A 176 -1.47 15.11 1.32
C ALA A 176 -1.04 15.78 0.00
N LEU A 177 -1.16 15.05 -1.11
CA LEU A 177 -0.79 15.53 -2.45
C LEU A 177 -2.00 15.94 -3.31
N GLY A 178 -3.19 16.05 -2.69
CA GLY A 178 -4.39 16.60 -3.32
C GLY A 178 -5.16 15.62 -4.23
N ALA A 179 -4.94 14.31 -4.11
CA ALA A 179 -5.75 13.34 -4.83
C ALA A 179 -7.13 13.16 -4.16
N PRO A 180 -8.19 12.93 -4.95
CA PRO A 180 -9.47 12.51 -4.40
C PRO A 180 -9.35 11.11 -3.80
N TRP A 181 -10.20 10.83 -2.81
CA TRP A 181 -10.29 9.48 -2.26
C TRP A 181 -10.84 8.50 -3.32
N GLU A 182 -10.16 7.39 -3.46
CA GLU A 182 -10.58 6.30 -4.31
C GLU A 182 -10.16 4.97 -3.68
N ARG A 183 -11.05 3.99 -3.67
CA ARG A 183 -10.82 2.69 -3.06
C ARG A 183 -9.58 2.00 -3.65
N ILE A 184 -8.87 1.21 -2.82
CA ILE A 184 -7.70 0.45 -3.25
C ILE A 184 -7.81 -1.01 -2.76
N GLY A 185 -7.68 -1.97 -3.68
CA GLY A 185 -7.68 -3.41 -3.39
C GLY A 185 -6.34 -3.93 -2.91
N ASN A 186 -6.28 -5.22 -2.54
CA ASN A 186 -5.01 -5.88 -2.23
C ASN A 186 -4.11 -5.86 -3.47
N LEU A 187 -2.80 -5.59 -3.27
CA LEU A 187 -1.81 -5.39 -4.34
C LEU A 187 -2.17 -4.27 -5.35
N GLY A 188 -3.20 -3.46 -5.03
CA GLY A 188 -3.36 -2.15 -5.65
C GLY A 188 -2.38 -1.15 -5.02
N GLY A 189 -1.96 -0.15 -5.79
CA GLY A 189 -0.98 0.82 -5.34
C GLY A 189 -0.94 2.09 -6.16
N ARG A 190 0.02 2.93 -5.82
CA ARG A 190 0.27 4.19 -6.54
C ARG A 190 1.77 4.48 -6.61
N TRP A 191 2.18 5.07 -7.72
CA TRP A 191 3.49 5.67 -7.87
C TRP A 191 3.55 7.04 -7.21
N PHE A 192 4.66 7.28 -6.51
CA PHE A 192 5.05 8.60 -5.99
C PHE A 192 6.45 8.92 -6.53
N VAL A 193 6.64 10.13 -7.03
CA VAL A 193 7.89 10.56 -7.66
C VAL A 193 8.48 11.71 -6.87
N ARG A 194 9.74 11.58 -6.44
CA ARG A 194 10.47 12.65 -5.75
C ARG A 194 11.08 13.60 -6.75
N GLU A 195 10.64 14.84 -6.76
CA GLU A 195 11.19 15.93 -7.56
C GLU A 195 11.76 17.04 -6.66
N ASP A 196 12.44 18.04 -7.23
CA ASP A 196 13.08 19.14 -6.49
C ASP A 196 12.11 19.88 -5.53
N GLY A 197 10.81 19.91 -5.87
CA GLY A 197 9.75 20.56 -5.09
C GLY A 197 9.03 19.68 -4.07
N GLY A 198 9.39 18.40 -3.93
CA GLY A 198 8.73 17.45 -3.04
C GLY A 198 8.21 16.21 -3.77
N TRP A 199 7.27 15.52 -3.14
CA TRP A 199 6.61 14.35 -3.72
C TRP A 199 5.49 14.76 -4.68
N ARG A 200 5.36 14.03 -5.78
CA ARG A 200 4.29 14.18 -6.78
C ARG A 200 3.59 12.84 -6.98
N LEU A 201 2.30 12.90 -7.25
CA LEU A 201 1.49 11.74 -7.60
C LEU A 201 1.87 11.24 -9.01
N GLY A 202 2.09 9.94 -9.11
CA GLY A 202 2.08 9.20 -10.36
C GLY A 202 0.78 8.42 -10.54
N ASP A 203 0.80 7.43 -11.43
CA ASP A 203 -0.37 6.63 -11.76
C ASP A 203 -0.69 5.63 -10.65
N ARG A 204 -1.97 5.29 -10.50
CA ARG A 204 -2.41 4.11 -9.75
C ARG A 204 -2.13 2.85 -10.56
N VAL A 205 -1.87 1.76 -9.87
CA VAL A 205 -1.58 0.45 -10.47
C VAL A 205 -2.33 -0.66 -9.74
N HIS A 206 -2.57 -1.74 -10.45
CA HIS A 206 -3.11 -3.00 -9.93
C HIS A 206 -2.16 -4.11 -10.34
N LEU A 207 -1.45 -4.70 -9.38
CA LEU A 207 -0.45 -5.74 -9.65
C LEU A 207 -1.06 -7.13 -9.85
N VAL A 208 -2.34 -7.30 -9.50
CA VAL A 208 -3.09 -8.55 -9.67
C VAL A 208 -4.41 -8.27 -10.37
N ILE A 209 -4.91 -9.25 -11.15
CA ILE A 209 -6.16 -9.12 -11.92
C ILE A 209 -7.38 -9.40 -11.04
N ASP A 210 -7.23 -10.16 -9.96
CA ASP A 210 -8.34 -10.63 -9.13
C ASP A 210 -8.51 -9.73 -7.89
N GLU A 211 -9.29 -8.68 -8.07
CA GLU A 211 -9.66 -7.74 -7.03
C GLU A 211 -10.88 -8.24 -6.25
N THR A 212 -10.71 -9.11 -5.30
CA THR A 212 -11.68 -9.19 -4.22
C THR A 212 -11.39 -8.09 -3.22
N VAL A 213 -12.15 -7.04 -3.31
CA VAL A 213 -12.19 -6.01 -2.29
C VAL A 213 -13.39 -6.31 -1.41
N PRO A 214 -13.21 -6.78 -0.16
CA PRO A 214 -14.33 -6.91 0.74
C PRO A 214 -15.05 -5.56 0.89
N ASP A 215 -16.39 -5.57 0.98
CA ASP A 215 -17.22 -4.37 1.11
C ASP A 215 -17.03 -3.59 2.42
N GLY A 216 -15.88 -3.66 3.03
CA GLY A 216 -15.59 -3.22 4.39
C GLY A 216 -14.66 -2.02 4.56
N LEU A 217 -14.13 -1.43 3.48
CA LEU A 217 -13.23 -0.25 3.61
C LEU A 217 -13.78 0.94 2.87
#